data_2805556aece51a2955b6d8e39dafb5ef
#
_entry.id   2805556aece51a2955b6d8e39dafb5ef
#
_cell.length_a   1.000
_cell.length_b   1.000
_cell.length_c   1.000
_cell.angle_alpha   90.00
_cell.angle_beta   90.00
_cell.angle_gamma   90.00
#
_symmetry.space_group_name_H-M   'P 1'
#
loop_
_entity.id
_entity.type
_entity.pdbx_description
1 polymer ?
#
loop_
_entity_poly.entity_id
_entity_poly.type
_entity_poly.pdbx_seq_one_letter_code
_entity_poly.pdbx_strand_id
1 'polypeptide(L)'
;GSEMCIRDRARRIRKCIPFLEYGDSHQRSEVKMCIFAAMNENILPIHFAPLQGYTDAVYRRAHARIFGGIETYYSPFVRMEHGEIRRKDARDIEPDNNPDLHLIPQLIAPDADKLEHIMSLFIEKGYQEADINLGCPFPMLARRHNGCGMLPYPEEVKALLSEAIDRHPDIRFSVKLRLGWEQAEECLALLPLFNELPLAHIILHPRLGKQQYKGEVDLEGFEAFYKECTHPLFYNGDLHTANDIRSITTRFPRLAGIVIGRGLLANPALALEYKQGTPISSDEMAKKVGQLHTEVFNAYQELLQGGEAQLLMKMKSFWEYLLPDGDRKARKTIHKTSKLANYQSAVSNLLGTY
;
A
#
# COMPACT_ATOMS: atom_id res chain seq x y z
N GLY A 1 29.35 -8.88 0.48
CA GLY A 1 29.15 -7.87 1.56
C GLY A 1 28.08 -8.25 2.59
N SER A 2 27.04 -8.99 2.19
CA SER A 2 25.87 -9.30 3.05
C SER A 2 26.15 -10.37 4.12
N GLU A 3 26.92 -11.42 3.83
CA GLU A 3 27.23 -12.48 4.82
C GLU A 3 28.12 -11.99 5.95
N MET A 4 29.05 -11.07 5.68
CA MET A 4 29.93 -10.50 6.69
C MET A 4 29.13 -9.58 7.64
N CYS A 5 28.12 -8.86 7.15
CA CYS A 5 27.24 -8.02 7.96
C CYS A 5 26.36 -8.82 8.93
N ILE A 6 25.81 -9.95 8.49
CA ILE A 6 24.96 -10.83 9.32
C ILE A 6 25.76 -11.50 10.43
N ARG A 7 26.97 -11.98 10.14
CA ARG A 7 27.86 -12.60 11.13
C ARG A 7 28.36 -11.60 12.19
N ASP A 8 28.66 -10.37 11.79
CA ASP A 8 29.06 -9.31 12.72
C ASP A 8 27.89 -8.86 13.63
N ARG A 9 26.66 -8.82 13.11
CA ARG A 9 25.45 -8.57 13.91
C ARG A 9 25.24 -9.66 14.96
N ALA A 10 25.22 -10.91 14.53
CA ALA A 10 25.05 -12.05 15.44
C ALA A 10 26.14 -12.05 16.53
N ARG A 11 27.34 -11.62 16.20
CA ARG A 11 28.47 -11.52 17.15
C ARG A 11 28.28 -10.35 18.12
N ARG A 12 27.76 -9.19 17.69
CA ARG A 12 27.41 -8.06 18.56
C ARG A 12 26.29 -8.41 19.52
N ILE A 13 25.21 -9.00 19.01
CA ILE A 13 24.06 -9.44 19.84
C ILE A 13 24.48 -10.49 20.86
N ARG A 14 25.29 -11.49 20.49
CA ARG A 14 25.79 -12.52 21.42
C ARG A 14 26.65 -11.93 22.53
N LYS A 15 27.41 -10.85 22.29
CA LYS A 15 28.16 -10.16 23.33
C LYS A 15 27.29 -9.41 24.34
N CYS A 16 26.07 -9.07 23.96
CA CYS A 16 25.11 -8.33 24.81
C CYS A 16 24.22 -9.23 25.68
N ILE A 17 24.08 -10.52 25.33
CA ILE A 17 23.24 -11.48 26.08
C ILE A 17 23.60 -11.58 27.56
N PRO A 18 24.86 -11.67 27.97
CA PRO A 18 25.22 -11.76 29.41
C PRO A 18 24.76 -10.54 30.21
N PHE A 19 24.73 -9.36 29.62
CA PHE A 19 24.29 -8.12 30.30
C PHE A 19 22.76 -8.03 30.44
N LEU A 20 21.98 -8.76 29.64
CA LEU A 20 20.51 -8.89 29.83
C LEU A 20 20.17 -9.79 31.02
N GLU A 21 20.98 -10.81 31.29
CA GLU A 21 20.76 -11.76 32.37
C GLU A 21 21.31 -11.27 33.71
N TYR A 22 22.50 -10.65 33.72
CA TYR A 22 23.28 -10.32 34.93
C TYR A 22 23.53 -8.83 35.13
N GLY A 23 23.16 -7.94 34.20
CA GLY A 23 23.38 -6.49 34.29
C GLY A 23 22.41 -5.80 35.25
N ASP A 24 22.79 -4.64 35.76
CA ASP A 24 21.90 -3.74 36.50
C ASP A 24 20.84 -3.09 35.58
N SER A 25 19.92 -2.31 36.15
CA SER A 25 18.80 -1.71 35.40
C SER A 25 19.26 -0.75 34.30
N HIS A 26 20.39 -0.05 34.52
CA HIS A 26 20.98 0.88 33.54
C HIS A 26 21.65 0.13 32.40
N GLN A 27 22.46 -0.87 32.70
CA GLN A 27 23.11 -1.74 31.73
C GLN A 27 22.08 -2.52 30.87
N ARG A 28 21.00 -3.02 31.49
CA ARG A 28 19.89 -3.67 30.76
C ARG A 28 19.19 -2.71 29.82
N SER A 29 19.03 -1.44 30.20
CA SER A 29 18.43 -0.40 29.36
C SER A 29 19.32 -0.07 28.16
N GLU A 30 20.64 0.13 28.38
CA GLU A 30 21.61 0.39 27.32
C GLU A 30 21.73 -0.79 26.34
N VAL A 31 21.76 -2.02 26.87
CA VAL A 31 21.79 -3.22 26.03
C VAL A 31 20.51 -3.40 25.22
N LYS A 32 19.34 -3.14 25.81
CA LYS A 32 18.08 -3.10 25.05
C LYS A 32 18.11 -2.04 23.95
N MET A 33 18.67 -0.87 24.24
CA MET A 33 18.81 0.21 23.26
C MET A 33 19.82 -0.14 22.17
N CYS A 34 20.95 -0.80 22.48
CA CYS A 34 21.91 -1.30 21.50
C CYS A 34 21.35 -2.44 20.63
N ILE A 35 20.59 -3.36 21.22
CA ILE A 35 19.88 -4.43 20.48
C ILE A 35 18.81 -3.81 19.59
N PHE A 36 18.04 -2.86 20.11
CA PHE A 36 17.03 -2.12 19.37
C PHE A 36 17.64 -1.31 18.22
N ALA A 37 18.77 -0.62 18.44
CA ALA A 37 19.51 0.07 17.39
C ALA A 37 20.05 -0.90 16.33
N ALA A 38 20.64 -2.04 16.75
CA ALA A 38 21.13 -3.06 15.84
C ALA A 38 20.00 -3.78 15.06
N MET A 39 18.80 -3.86 15.64
CA MET A 39 17.61 -4.36 14.96
C MET A 39 17.01 -3.31 14.01
N ASN A 40 17.18 -2.01 14.29
CA ASN A 40 16.66 -0.90 13.51
C ASN A 40 17.51 -0.53 12.29
N GLU A 41 18.72 -1.04 12.14
CA GLU A 41 19.58 -0.73 10.99
C GLU A 41 19.02 -1.16 9.63
N ASN A 42 17.85 -1.84 9.58
CA ASN A 42 17.20 -2.30 8.34
C ASN A 42 15.66 -2.20 8.38
N ILE A 43 15.11 -1.20 9.04
CA ILE A 43 13.66 -0.92 8.89
C ILE A 43 13.45 -0.33 7.50
N LEU A 44 12.82 -1.12 6.63
CA LEU A 44 12.48 -0.67 5.29
C LEU A 44 11.30 0.33 5.32
N PRO A 45 11.27 1.28 4.38
CA PRO A 45 10.13 2.17 4.22
C PRO A 45 8.85 1.37 3.90
N ILE A 46 7.76 1.81 4.48
CA ILE A 46 6.42 1.26 4.25
C ILE A 46 5.60 2.25 3.45
N HIS A 47 5.11 1.79 2.30
CA HIS A 47 4.20 2.55 1.46
C HIS A 47 2.78 2.00 1.56
N PHE A 48 1.78 2.88 1.49
CA PHE A 48 0.38 2.45 1.47
C PHE A 48 -0.09 2.23 0.04
N ALA A 49 -0.45 0.99 -0.28
CA ALA A 49 -0.93 0.61 -1.61
C ALA A 49 -2.23 1.33 -2.00
N PRO A 50 -2.40 1.67 -3.29
CA PRO A 50 -3.66 2.20 -3.81
C PRO A 50 -4.74 1.12 -3.82
N LEU A 51 -5.91 1.40 -3.24
CA LEU A 51 -7.07 0.51 -3.22
C LEU A 51 -8.32 1.28 -3.62
N GLN A 52 -8.86 0.99 -4.81
CA GLN A 52 -10.07 1.64 -5.33
C GLN A 52 -11.25 1.45 -4.38
N GLY A 53 -11.85 2.56 -3.96
CA GLY A 53 -12.99 2.58 -3.05
C GLY A 53 -12.63 2.65 -1.56
N TYR A 54 -11.36 2.43 -1.19
CA TYR A 54 -10.92 2.36 0.20
C TYR A 54 -9.94 3.46 0.60
N THR A 55 -8.87 3.68 -0.17
CA THR A 55 -7.76 4.57 0.20
C THR A 55 -7.82 5.91 -0.52
N ASP A 56 -8.99 6.56 -0.53
CA ASP A 56 -9.13 7.93 -1.06
C ASP A 56 -8.50 8.99 -0.12
N ALA A 57 -8.46 10.24 -0.56
CA ALA A 57 -7.81 11.33 0.16
C ALA A 57 -8.33 11.49 1.60
N VAL A 58 -9.65 11.30 1.82
CA VAL A 58 -10.25 11.37 3.16
C VAL A 58 -9.61 10.32 4.09
N TYR A 59 -9.52 9.08 3.61
CA TYR A 59 -8.93 8.00 4.40
C TYR A 59 -7.42 8.19 4.59
N ARG A 60 -6.68 8.53 3.52
CA ARG A 60 -5.21 8.71 3.58
C ARG A 60 -4.82 9.78 4.60
N ARG A 61 -5.47 10.95 4.54
CA ARG A 61 -5.22 12.06 5.47
C ARG A 61 -5.48 11.68 6.92
N ALA A 62 -6.63 11.07 7.18
CA ALA A 62 -7.00 10.65 8.53
C ALA A 62 -6.06 9.56 9.07
N HIS A 63 -5.70 8.58 8.23
CA HIS A 63 -4.73 7.53 8.58
C HIS A 63 -3.36 8.13 8.94
N ALA A 64 -2.83 8.99 8.08
CA ALA A 64 -1.51 9.61 8.29
C ALA A 64 -1.44 10.40 9.60
N ARG A 65 -2.49 11.17 9.89
CA ARG A 65 -2.56 11.98 11.12
C ARG A 65 -2.66 11.14 12.39
N ILE A 66 -3.40 10.04 12.37
CA ILE A 66 -3.72 9.27 13.57
C ILE A 66 -2.72 8.15 13.83
N PHE A 67 -2.29 7.46 12.79
CA PHE A 67 -1.39 6.30 12.89
C PHE A 67 0.02 6.63 12.44
N GLY A 68 0.18 7.29 11.28
CA GLY A 68 1.50 7.56 10.70
C GLY A 68 2.25 6.30 10.29
N GLY A 69 3.58 6.40 10.27
CA GLY A 69 4.46 5.26 9.95
C GLY A 69 4.56 4.92 8.46
N ILE A 70 3.93 5.71 7.58
CA ILE A 70 3.94 5.53 6.13
C ILE A 70 4.80 6.62 5.49
N GLU A 71 5.76 6.24 4.66
CA GLU A 71 6.60 7.18 3.92
C GLU A 71 5.92 7.71 2.66
N THR A 72 5.19 6.84 1.96
CA THR A 72 4.55 7.20 0.68
C THR A 72 3.15 6.61 0.59
N TYR A 73 2.22 7.44 0.19
CA TYR A 73 0.87 7.04 -0.17
C TYR A 73 0.70 7.03 -1.69
N TYR A 74 -0.08 6.10 -2.22
CA TYR A 74 -0.51 6.11 -3.62
C TYR A 74 -2.00 6.40 -3.70
N SER A 75 -2.39 7.23 -4.66
CA SER A 75 -3.82 7.42 -4.93
C SER A 75 -4.42 6.17 -5.58
N PRO A 76 -5.70 5.85 -5.35
CA PRO A 76 -6.44 5.02 -6.29
C PRO A 76 -6.23 5.55 -7.71
N PHE A 77 -6.09 4.64 -8.69
CA PHE A 77 -5.71 5.07 -10.03
C PHE A 77 -6.72 6.04 -10.66
N VAL A 78 -6.18 7.09 -11.23
CA VAL A 78 -6.90 8.03 -12.08
C VAL A 78 -7.10 7.40 -13.46
N ARG A 79 -8.31 7.51 -14.01
CA ARG A 79 -8.64 6.98 -15.33
C ARG A 79 -9.56 7.90 -16.11
N MET A 80 -9.52 7.76 -17.41
CA MET A 80 -10.50 8.35 -18.30
C MET A 80 -11.77 7.49 -18.40
N GLU A 81 -12.91 8.15 -18.48
CA GLU A 81 -14.23 7.54 -18.68
C GLU A 81 -15.03 8.46 -19.60
N HIS A 82 -15.54 7.93 -20.71
CA HIS A 82 -16.26 8.72 -21.74
C HIS A 82 -15.46 9.94 -22.30
N GLY A 83 -14.14 9.81 -22.42
CA GLY A 83 -13.27 10.88 -22.95
C GLY A 83 -12.82 11.91 -21.91
N GLU A 84 -13.26 11.80 -20.65
CA GLU A 84 -12.90 12.73 -19.58
C GLU A 84 -12.32 12.01 -18.36
N ILE A 85 -11.51 12.72 -17.58
CA ILE A 85 -11.05 12.25 -16.27
C ILE A 85 -12.22 12.35 -15.29
N ARG A 86 -12.47 11.31 -14.53
CA ARG A 86 -13.57 11.31 -13.54
C ARG A 86 -13.32 12.37 -12.46
N ARG A 87 -14.31 13.23 -12.23
CA ARG A 87 -14.23 14.32 -11.23
C ARG A 87 -13.79 13.84 -9.85
N LYS A 88 -14.22 12.64 -9.42
CA LYS A 88 -13.84 12.08 -8.13
C LYS A 88 -12.35 11.72 -8.08
N ASP A 89 -11.75 11.25 -9.19
CA ASP A 89 -10.35 10.89 -9.25
C ASP A 89 -9.48 12.17 -9.27
N ALA A 90 -9.88 13.19 -10.04
CA ALA A 90 -9.21 14.48 -10.05
C ALA A 90 -9.22 15.13 -8.65
N ARG A 91 -10.37 15.10 -7.96
CA ARG A 91 -10.49 15.62 -6.59
C ARG A 91 -9.65 14.84 -5.59
N ASP A 92 -9.50 13.53 -5.77
CA ASP A 92 -8.75 12.66 -4.88
C ASP A 92 -7.26 12.98 -4.84
N ILE A 93 -6.75 13.52 -5.92
CA ILE A 93 -5.35 13.93 -6.06
C ILE A 93 -5.12 15.43 -5.91
N GLU A 94 -6.13 16.22 -5.51
CA GLU A 94 -5.91 17.63 -5.18
C GLU A 94 -4.88 17.74 -4.05
N PRO A 95 -3.82 18.59 -4.19
CA PRO A 95 -2.84 18.78 -3.12
C PRO A 95 -3.47 19.21 -1.79
N ASP A 96 -4.45 20.10 -1.83
CA ASP A 96 -5.17 20.58 -0.63
C ASP A 96 -5.97 19.47 0.09
N ASN A 97 -6.31 18.38 -0.62
CA ASN A 97 -6.93 17.21 -0.03
C ASN A 97 -5.92 16.20 0.54
N ASN A 98 -4.63 16.42 0.29
CA ASN A 98 -3.52 15.56 0.72
C ASN A 98 -2.39 16.35 1.40
N PRO A 99 -2.69 17.27 2.33
CA PRO A 99 -1.67 18.11 2.95
C PRO A 99 -0.66 17.25 3.70
N ASP A 100 0.60 17.64 3.63
CA ASP A 100 1.73 17.01 4.35
C ASP A 100 1.97 15.54 3.99
N LEU A 101 1.33 15.01 2.94
CA LEU A 101 1.54 13.65 2.47
C LEU A 101 2.52 13.63 1.29
N HIS A 102 3.47 12.70 1.33
CA HIS A 102 4.14 12.28 0.11
C HIS A 102 3.19 11.36 -0.66
N LEU A 103 2.45 11.96 -1.59
CA LEU A 103 1.49 11.26 -2.45
C LEU A 103 2.07 11.09 -3.85
N ILE A 104 2.14 9.85 -4.32
CA ILE A 104 2.39 9.52 -5.73
C ILE A 104 1.04 9.21 -6.38
N PRO A 105 0.53 10.05 -7.30
CA PRO A 105 -0.69 9.74 -8.02
C PRO A 105 -0.48 8.54 -8.96
N GLN A 106 -1.41 7.59 -8.91
CA GLN A 106 -1.39 6.44 -9.81
C GLN A 106 -2.35 6.64 -10.98
N LEU A 107 -1.94 6.24 -12.17
CA LEU A 107 -2.78 6.24 -13.36
C LEU A 107 -2.97 4.84 -13.93
N ILE A 108 -4.04 4.65 -14.69
CA ILE A 108 -4.25 3.48 -15.54
C ILE A 108 -4.71 3.96 -16.92
N ALA A 109 -3.99 3.56 -17.96
CA ALA A 109 -4.28 3.92 -19.34
C ALA A 109 -3.98 2.73 -20.27
N PRO A 110 -4.79 2.51 -21.31
CA PRO A 110 -4.54 1.48 -22.32
C PRO A 110 -3.56 1.90 -23.41
N ASP A 111 -3.32 3.21 -23.56
CA ASP A 111 -2.54 3.81 -24.63
C ASP A 111 -1.92 5.14 -24.17
N ALA A 112 -0.96 5.62 -24.95
CA ALA A 112 -0.21 6.83 -24.67
C ALA A 112 -1.08 8.11 -24.74
N ASP A 113 -2.10 8.16 -25.58
CA ASP A 113 -2.95 9.36 -25.68
C ASP A 113 -3.78 9.57 -24.42
N LYS A 114 -4.35 8.50 -23.85
CA LYS A 114 -5.06 8.58 -22.59
C LYS A 114 -4.12 8.81 -21.40
N LEU A 115 -2.93 8.24 -21.44
CA LEU A 115 -1.88 8.55 -20.47
C LEU A 115 -1.57 10.04 -20.48
N GLU A 116 -1.36 10.66 -21.65
CA GLU A 116 -1.04 12.08 -21.80
C GLU A 116 -2.10 12.98 -21.16
N HIS A 117 -3.38 12.70 -21.39
CA HIS A 117 -4.45 13.47 -20.76
C HIS A 117 -4.41 13.41 -19.22
N ILE A 118 -4.07 12.24 -18.66
CA ILE A 118 -3.96 12.08 -17.19
C ILE A 118 -2.69 12.75 -16.69
N MET A 119 -1.57 12.64 -17.42
CA MET A 119 -0.31 13.27 -17.05
C MET A 119 -0.39 14.80 -17.07
N SER A 120 -1.12 15.39 -18.04
CA SER A 120 -1.38 16.82 -18.05
C SER A 120 -2.05 17.30 -16.75
N LEU A 121 -2.99 16.53 -16.21
CA LEU A 121 -3.61 16.82 -14.90
C LEU A 121 -2.60 16.69 -13.75
N PHE A 122 -1.75 15.67 -13.75
CA PHE A 122 -0.76 15.48 -12.68
C PHE A 122 0.25 16.62 -12.65
N ILE A 123 0.72 17.05 -13.83
CA ILE A 123 1.66 18.17 -14.00
C ILE A 123 1.00 19.50 -13.57
N GLU A 124 -0.24 19.75 -14.00
CA GLU A 124 -1.02 20.93 -13.57
C GLU A 124 -1.11 21.03 -12.04
N LYS A 125 -1.22 19.88 -11.37
CA LYS A 125 -1.26 19.82 -9.89
C LYS A 125 0.10 19.83 -9.22
N GLY A 126 1.19 19.92 -9.98
CA GLY A 126 2.56 20.04 -9.48
C GLY A 126 3.21 18.72 -9.07
N TYR A 127 2.66 17.57 -9.45
CA TYR A 127 3.29 16.28 -9.19
C TYR A 127 4.52 16.06 -10.06
N GLN A 128 5.60 15.59 -9.43
CA GLN A 128 6.87 15.24 -10.10
C GLN A 128 7.10 13.73 -10.13
N GLU A 129 6.16 12.96 -9.65
CA GLU A 129 6.18 11.50 -9.63
C GLU A 129 4.82 10.97 -10.11
N ALA A 130 4.84 9.84 -10.80
CA ALA A 130 3.63 9.15 -11.22
C ALA A 130 3.84 7.64 -11.18
N ASP A 131 2.81 6.89 -10.78
CA ASP A 131 2.85 5.44 -10.78
C ASP A 131 1.91 4.88 -11.85
N ILE A 132 2.42 4.02 -12.72
CA ILE A 132 1.64 3.40 -13.81
C ILE A 132 1.13 2.04 -13.34
N ASN A 133 -0.19 1.88 -13.35
CA ASN A 133 -0.85 0.65 -12.92
C ASN A 133 -0.83 -0.42 -14.01
N LEU A 134 0.02 -1.43 -13.83
CA LEU A 134 0.06 -2.68 -14.60
C LEU A 134 -0.37 -3.88 -13.75
N GLY A 135 -1.17 -3.67 -12.69
CA GLY A 135 -1.52 -4.71 -11.73
C GLY A 135 -3.01 -4.87 -11.43
N CYS A 136 -3.89 -3.98 -11.93
CA CYS A 136 -5.32 -4.07 -11.68
C CYS A 136 -5.92 -5.32 -12.34
N PRO A 137 -6.53 -6.26 -11.56
CA PRO A 137 -7.05 -7.51 -12.11
C PRO A 137 -8.53 -7.43 -12.50
N PHE A 138 -9.13 -6.23 -12.51
CA PHE A 138 -10.55 -6.09 -12.78
C PHE A 138 -10.88 -6.51 -14.21
N PRO A 139 -11.75 -7.55 -14.43
CA PRO A 139 -11.91 -8.17 -15.73
C PRO A 139 -12.33 -7.24 -16.87
N MET A 140 -13.15 -6.22 -16.57
CA MET A 140 -13.58 -5.24 -17.59
C MET A 140 -12.44 -4.34 -18.06
N LEU A 141 -11.44 -4.08 -17.21
CA LEU A 141 -10.23 -3.33 -17.57
C LEU A 141 -9.24 -4.25 -18.27
N ALA A 142 -8.99 -5.43 -17.73
CA ALA A 142 -8.04 -6.40 -18.28
C ALA A 142 -8.37 -6.81 -19.70
N ARG A 143 -9.66 -7.02 -20.04
CA ARG A 143 -10.12 -7.32 -21.42
C ARG A 143 -9.83 -6.19 -22.42
N ARG A 144 -9.52 -5.00 -21.96
CA ARG A 144 -9.16 -3.82 -22.77
C ARG A 144 -7.68 -3.49 -22.63
N HIS A 145 -6.87 -4.47 -22.31
CA HIS A 145 -5.43 -4.35 -22.07
C HIS A 145 -5.06 -3.24 -21.08
N ASN A 146 -5.84 -3.08 -20.00
CA ASN A 146 -5.53 -2.17 -18.91
C ASN A 146 -5.05 -2.94 -17.68
N GLY A 147 -4.16 -2.33 -16.90
CA GLY A 147 -3.62 -2.94 -15.69
C GLY A 147 -2.89 -4.23 -16.00
N CYS A 148 -3.12 -5.31 -15.25
CA CYS A 148 -2.43 -6.57 -15.51
C CYS A 148 -2.89 -7.28 -16.79
N GLY A 149 -3.97 -6.86 -17.42
CA GLY A 149 -4.37 -7.35 -18.75
C GLY A 149 -3.46 -6.90 -19.89
N MET A 150 -2.55 -5.92 -19.67
CA MET A 150 -1.55 -5.51 -20.63
C MET A 150 -0.28 -6.39 -20.59
N LEU A 151 0.01 -7.07 -19.47
CA LEU A 151 1.25 -7.83 -19.28
C LEU A 151 1.53 -8.90 -20.35
N PRO A 152 0.50 -9.61 -20.92
CA PRO A 152 0.72 -10.52 -22.04
C PRO A 152 1.16 -9.87 -23.37
N TYR A 153 1.20 -8.53 -23.44
CA TYR A 153 1.46 -7.77 -24.65
C TYR A 153 2.70 -6.85 -24.49
N PRO A 154 3.94 -7.39 -24.57
CA PRO A 154 5.17 -6.64 -24.30
C PRO A 154 5.34 -5.37 -25.13
N GLU A 155 4.90 -5.40 -26.38
CA GLU A 155 5.02 -4.22 -27.28
C GLU A 155 4.07 -3.08 -26.85
N GLU A 156 2.90 -3.40 -26.31
CA GLU A 156 1.97 -2.40 -25.78
C GLU A 156 2.54 -1.78 -24.47
N VAL A 157 3.10 -2.61 -23.59
CA VAL A 157 3.79 -2.14 -22.36
C VAL A 157 4.96 -1.23 -22.73
N LYS A 158 5.78 -1.65 -23.71
CA LYS A 158 6.93 -0.86 -24.20
C LYS A 158 6.47 0.48 -24.75
N ALA A 159 5.49 0.47 -25.65
CA ALA A 159 4.96 1.69 -26.26
C ALA A 159 4.44 2.65 -25.17
N LEU A 160 3.64 2.17 -24.23
CA LEU A 160 3.08 2.99 -23.14
C LEU A 160 4.17 3.62 -22.28
N LEU A 161 5.14 2.82 -21.81
CA LEU A 161 6.18 3.31 -20.90
C LEU A 161 7.19 4.20 -21.57
N SER A 162 7.66 3.85 -22.79
CA SER A 162 8.61 4.67 -23.54
C SER A 162 7.99 6.03 -23.86
N GLU A 163 6.75 6.06 -24.35
CA GLU A 163 6.06 7.31 -24.66
C GLU A 163 5.85 8.19 -23.42
N ALA A 164 5.51 7.57 -22.28
CA ALA A 164 5.36 8.29 -21.01
C ALA A 164 6.68 8.98 -20.60
N ILE A 165 7.78 8.25 -20.66
CA ILE A 165 9.11 8.73 -20.26
C ILE A 165 9.63 9.78 -21.25
N ASP A 166 9.50 9.53 -22.54
CA ASP A 166 10.01 10.43 -23.59
C ASP A 166 9.29 11.79 -23.60
N ARG A 167 7.97 11.78 -23.37
CA ARG A 167 7.17 13.03 -23.30
C ARG A 167 7.35 13.78 -21.98
N HIS A 168 7.67 13.09 -20.89
CA HIS A 168 7.76 13.68 -19.55
C HIS A 168 9.08 13.34 -18.85
N PRO A 169 10.24 13.78 -19.39
CA PRO A 169 11.56 13.42 -18.86
C PRO A 169 11.82 13.93 -17.43
N ASP A 170 11.08 14.93 -16.98
CA ASP A 170 11.19 15.50 -15.62
C ASP A 170 10.32 14.77 -14.60
N ILE A 171 9.48 13.84 -15.03
CA ILE A 171 8.62 13.04 -14.14
C ILE A 171 9.31 11.71 -13.79
N ARG A 172 9.36 11.39 -12.52
CA ARG A 172 9.87 10.11 -12.03
C ARG A 172 8.77 9.06 -12.07
N PHE A 173 8.83 8.17 -13.05
CA PHE A 173 7.85 7.11 -13.19
C PHE A 173 8.19 5.88 -12.36
N SER A 174 7.18 5.29 -11.71
CA SER A 174 7.20 3.96 -11.15
C SER A 174 6.13 3.09 -11.80
N VAL A 175 6.25 1.79 -11.63
CA VAL A 175 5.25 0.84 -12.11
C VAL A 175 4.81 -0.08 -10.98
N LYS A 176 3.49 -0.31 -10.88
CA LYS A 176 2.92 -1.31 -9.99
C LYS A 176 2.30 -2.43 -10.80
N LEU A 177 2.85 -3.65 -10.66
CA LEU A 177 2.47 -4.78 -11.49
C LEU A 177 2.19 -6.06 -10.69
N ARG A 178 1.68 -7.05 -11.40
CA ARG A 178 1.57 -8.46 -10.97
C ARG A 178 2.54 -9.32 -11.76
N LEU A 179 2.67 -10.62 -11.39
CA LEU A 179 3.51 -11.58 -12.13
C LEU A 179 3.03 -11.82 -13.56
N GLY A 180 1.77 -11.56 -13.84
CA GLY A 180 1.18 -11.70 -15.16
C GLY A 180 -0.34 -11.67 -15.08
N TRP A 181 -1.00 -11.81 -16.22
CA TRP A 181 -2.43 -12.07 -16.30
C TRP A 181 -2.75 -13.56 -16.08
N GLU A 182 -2.10 -14.45 -16.84
CA GLU A 182 -2.29 -15.89 -16.80
C GLU A 182 -1.09 -16.66 -16.25
N GLN A 183 0.13 -16.20 -16.52
CA GLN A 183 1.38 -16.89 -16.21
C GLN A 183 2.43 -15.93 -15.68
N ALA A 184 3.31 -16.42 -14.80
CA ALA A 184 4.37 -15.60 -14.19
C ALA A 184 5.46 -15.20 -15.20
N GLU A 185 5.62 -15.99 -16.26
CA GLU A 185 6.55 -15.75 -17.35
C GLU A 185 6.26 -14.44 -18.10
N GLU A 186 5.01 -13.97 -18.09
CA GLU A 186 4.62 -12.70 -18.74
C GLU A 186 5.37 -11.50 -18.13
N CYS A 187 5.48 -11.47 -16.80
CA CYS A 187 6.22 -10.41 -16.11
C CYS A 187 7.75 -10.58 -16.29
N LEU A 188 8.24 -11.82 -16.28
CA LEU A 188 9.66 -12.10 -16.47
C LEU A 188 10.12 -11.74 -17.89
N ALA A 189 9.28 -11.94 -18.90
CA ALA A 189 9.55 -11.53 -20.27
C ALA A 189 9.67 -10.00 -20.43
N LEU A 190 8.99 -9.22 -19.56
CA LEU A 190 9.07 -7.76 -19.53
C LEU A 190 10.27 -7.21 -18.76
N LEU A 191 10.95 -8.04 -17.98
CA LEU A 191 12.01 -7.59 -17.08
C LEU A 191 13.20 -6.92 -17.80
N PRO A 192 13.68 -7.43 -18.98
CA PRO A 192 14.71 -6.71 -19.74
C PRO A 192 14.27 -5.29 -20.12
N LEU A 193 13.03 -5.11 -20.60
CA LEU A 193 12.47 -3.81 -20.90
C LEU A 193 12.45 -2.89 -19.67
N PHE A 194 11.96 -3.40 -18.53
CA PHE A 194 11.95 -2.60 -17.31
C PHE A 194 13.35 -2.17 -16.89
N ASN A 195 14.34 -3.06 -17.00
CA ASN A 195 15.71 -2.77 -16.62
C ASN A 195 16.40 -1.72 -17.53
N GLU A 196 15.94 -1.54 -18.75
CA GLU A 196 16.44 -0.53 -19.71
C GLU A 196 15.80 0.85 -19.46
N LEU A 197 14.58 0.92 -18.93
CA LEU A 197 13.85 2.17 -18.73
C LEU A 197 14.28 2.87 -17.43
N PRO A 198 14.32 4.21 -17.36
CA PRO A 198 14.70 4.95 -16.16
C PRO A 198 13.57 5.01 -15.12
N LEU A 199 13.11 3.85 -14.66
CA LEU A 199 12.06 3.77 -13.63
C LEU A 199 12.61 4.13 -12.25
N ALA A 200 11.88 4.92 -11.50
CA ALA A 200 12.23 5.29 -10.12
C ALA A 200 12.20 4.06 -9.19
N HIS A 201 11.20 3.20 -9.37
CA HIS A 201 11.08 1.95 -8.66
C HIS A 201 9.99 1.06 -9.28
N ILE A 202 9.99 -0.20 -8.87
CA ILE A 202 9.00 -1.21 -9.27
C ILE A 202 8.31 -1.77 -8.03
N ILE A 203 6.98 -1.88 -8.07
CA ILE A 203 6.18 -2.54 -7.03
C ILE A 203 5.61 -3.83 -7.61
N LEU A 204 6.05 -4.97 -7.11
CA LEU A 204 5.59 -6.27 -7.59
C LEU A 204 4.67 -6.97 -6.57
N HIS A 205 3.45 -7.31 -7.04
CA HIS A 205 2.51 -8.15 -6.31
C HIS A 205 2.55 -9.57 -6.90
N PRO A 206 3.12 -10.57 -6.20
CA PRO A 206 3.35 -11.89 -6.75
C PRO A 206 2.07 -12.75 -6.77
N ARG A 207 1.12 -12.33 -7.55
CA ARG A 207 -0.10 -13.03 -7.95
C ARG A 207 -0.38 -12.79 -9.41
N LEU A 208 -1.09 -13.73 -10.05
CA LEU A 208 -1.62 -13.56 -11.40
C LEU A 208 -2.90 -12.69 -11.38
N GLY A 209 -3.20 -12.04 -12.50
CA GLY A 209 -4.42 -11.26 -12.67
C GLY A 209 -5.69 -12.09 -12.45
N LYS A 210 -5.75 -13.27 -13.05
CA LYS A 210 -6.88 -14.21 -12.91
C LYS A 210 -7.13 -14.68 -11.48
N GLN A 211 -6.11 -14.73 -10.63
CA GLN A 211 -6.27 -15.06 -9.21
C GLN A 211 -7.02 -13.97 -8.43
N GLN A 212 -6.98 -12.72 -8.91
CA GLN A 212 -7.43 -11.56 -8.16
C GLN A 212 -6.76 -11.50 -6.76
N TYR A 213 -7.49 -11.90 -5.71
CA TYR A 213 -6.99 -11.98 -4.33
C TYR A 213 -7.13 -13.39 -3.73
N LYS A 214 -7.42 -14.40 -4.58
CA LYS A 214 -7.55 -15.78 -4.15
C LYS A 214 -6.21 -16.51 -4.21
N GLY A 215 -6.09 -17.57 -3.41
CA GLY A 215 -4.87 -18.36 -3.32
C GLY A 215 -3.72 -17.61 -2.63
N GLU A 216 -2.59 -18.24 -2.58
CA GLU A 216 -1.37 -17.69 -1.97
C GLU A 216 -0.58 -16.84 -2.96
N VAL A 217 0.35 -16.02 -2.45
CA VAL A 217 1.35 -15.31 -3.24
C VAL A 217 2.41 -16.29 -3.74
N ASP A 218 2.87 -16.11 -4.97
CA ASP A 218 3.94 -16.90 -5.57
C ASP A 218 5.30 -16.28 -5.24
N LEU A 219 5.92 -16.74 -4.15
CA LEU A 219 7.23 -16.24 -3.72
C LEU A 219 8.38 -16.76 -4.60
N GLU A 220 8.20 -17.84 -5.35
CA GLU A 220 9.22 -18.33 -6.28
C GLU A 220 9.25 -17.48 -7.55
N GLY A 221 8.08 -17.14 -8.09
CA GLY A 221 7.96 -16.19 -9.19
C GLY A 221 8.47 -14.80 -8.80
N PHE A 222 8.20 -14.35 -7.55
CA PHE A 222 8.80 -13.12 -7.03
C PHE A 222 10.32 -13.19 -6.98
N GLU A 223 10.87 -14.29 -6.48
CA GLU A 223 12.33 -14.49 -6.35
C GLU A 223 13.02 -14.50 -7.72
N ALA A 224 12.40 -15.09 -8.74
CA ALA A 224 12.93 -15.07 -10.10
C ALA A 224 13.05 -13.62 -10.61
N PHE A 225 12.00 -12.80 -10.45
CA PHE A 225 12.04 -11.38 -10.81
C PHE A 225 13.05 -10.59 -9.97
N TYR A 226 13.08 -10.81 -8.65
CA TYR A 226 13.97 -10.14 -7.71
C TYR A 226 15.46 -10.34 -8.04
N LYS A 227 15.85 -11.52 -8.51
CA LYS A 227 17.24 -11.84 -8.84
C LYS A 227 17.78 -10.96 -9.97
N GLU A 228 16.97 -10.71 -10.98
CA GLU A 228 17.35 -10.05 -12.24
C GLU A 228 16.95 -8.56 -12.28
N CYS A 229 16.08 -8.09 -11.38
CA CYS A 229 15.64 -6.70 -11.34
C CYS A 229 16.78 -5.78 -10.88
N THR A 230 17.07 -4.74 -11.69
CA THR A 230 18.11 -3.74 -11.40
C THR A 230 17.58 -2.49 -10.69
N HIS A 231 16.27 -2.28 -10.68
CA HIS A 231 15.63 -1.14 -10.02
C HIS A 231 15.40 -1.34 -8.53
N PRO A 232 15.19 -0.26 -7.76
CA PRO A 232 14.63 -0.36 -6.42
C PRO A 232 13.31 -1.14 -6.48
N LEU A 233 13.27 -2.33 -5.86
CA LEU A 233 12.11 -3.22 -5.89
C LEU A 233 11.38 -3.20 -4.57
N PHE A 234 10.07 -3.01 -4.62
CA PHE A 234 9.16 -3.05 -3.48
C PHE A 234 8.28 -4.30 -3.54
N TYR A 235 8.18 -4.99 -2.42
CA TYR A 235 7.28 -6.14 -2.29
C TYR A 235 5.87 -5.69 -1.89
N ASN A 236 4.85 -6.26 -2.53
CA ASN A 236 3.45 -6.07 -2.16
C ASN A 236 2.70 -7.41 -2.20
N GLY A 237 2.11 -7.85 -1.10
CA GLY A 237 1.29 -9.07 -1.06
C GLY A 237 1.18 -9.67 0.33
N ASP A 238 -0.06 -9.93 0.79
CA ASP A 238 -0.43 -10.68 2.01
C ASP A 238 0.41 -10.39 3.26
N LEU A 239 0.62 -9.13 3.54
CA LEU A 239 1.31 -8.67 4.75
C LEU A 239 0.25 -8.19 5.74
N HIS A 240 0.03 -8.93 6.80
CA HIS A 240 -1.00 -8.68 7.82
C HIS A 240 -0.42 -8.40 9.20
N THR A 241 0.80 -8.83 9.45
CA THR A 241 1.51 -8.67 10.73
C THR A 241 2.92 -8.12 10.53
N ALA A 242 3.50 -7.54 11.58
CA ALA A 242 4.90 -7.13 11.57
C ALA A 242 5.86 -8.31 11.31
N ASN A 243 5.47 -9.53 11.70
CA ASN A 243 6.25 -10.73 11.43
C ASN A 243 6.24 -11.13 9.96
N ASP A 244 5.13 -10.94 9.24
CA ASP A 244 5.09 -11.18 7.78
C ASP A 244 6.07 -10.24 7.08
N ILE A 245 6.08 -8.95 7.48
CA ILE A 245 7.02 -7.96 6.93
C ILE A 245 8.46 -8.41 7.20
N ARG A 246 8.80 -8.79 8.45
CA ARG A 246 10.15 -9.26 8.80
C ARG A 246 10.55 -10.52 8.02
N SER A 247 9.64 -11.45 7.82
CA SER A 247 9.89 -12.68 7.06
C SER A 247 10.26 -12.38 5.61
N ILE A 248 9.52 -11.47 4.96
CA ILE A 248 9.79 -11.03 3.60
C ILE A 248 11.12 -10.27 3.50
N THR A 249 11.38 -9.32 4.40
CA THR A 249 12.61 -8.54 4.39
C THR A 249 13.86 -9.39 4.69
N THR A 250 13.70 -10.44 5.49
CA THR A 250 14.77 -11.43 5.75
C THR A 250 15.03 -12.29 4.52
N ARG A 251 13.97 -12.75 3.84
CA ARG A 251 14.09 -13.57 2.62
C ARG A 251 14.66 -12.78 1.44
N PHE A 252 14.32 -11.50 1.33
CA PHE A 252 14.69 -10.63 0.21
C PHE A 252 15.41 -9.36 0.69
N PRO A 253 16.67 -9.45 1.13
CA PRO A 253 17.37 -8.34 1.81
C PRO A 253 17.74 -7.15 0.91
N ARG A 254 17.63 -7.26 -0.42
CA ARG A 254 17.85 -6.15 -1.37
C ARG A 254 16.57 -5.35 -1.69
N LEU A 255 15.43 -5.66 -1.05
CA LEU A 255 14.23 -4.85 -1.22
C LEU A 255 14.48 -3.40 -0.83
N ALA A 256 13.96 -2.48 -1.62
CA ALA A 256 14.00 -1.05 -1.33
C ALA A 256 12.89 -0.64 -0.33
N GLY A 257 11.82 -1.42 -0.23
CA GLY A 257 10.72 -1.16 0.68
C GLY A 257 9.57 -2.16 0.55
N ILE A 258 8.53 -1.88 1.30
CA ILE A 258 7.33 -2.71 1.42
C ILE A 258 6.10 -1.87 1.09
N VAL A 259 5.19 -2.43 0.30
CA VAL A 259 3.91 -1.78 -0.01
C VAL A 259 2.77 -2.62 0.56
N ILE A 260 1.97 -2.04 1.44
CA ILE A 260 0.90 -2.76 2.15
C ILE A 260 -0.46 -2.19 1.75
N GLY A 261 -1.40 -3.07 1.41
CA GLY A 261 -2.78 -2.70 1.09
C GLY A 261 -3.76 -3.13 2.17
N ARG A 262 -4.39 -4.28 1.99
CA ARG A 262 -5.43 -4.81 2.88
C ARG A 262 -4.96 -5.00 4.33
N GLY A 263 -3.68 -5.29 4.55
CA GLY A 263 -3.12 -5.37 5.90
C GLY A 263 -3.25 -4.06 6.67
N LEU A 264 -2.97 -2.90 6.03
CA LEU A 264 -3.16 -1.59 6.65
C LEU A 264 -4.64 -1.18 6.79
N LEU A 265 -5.53 -1.70 5.94
CA LEU A 265 -6.97 -1.52 6.15
C LEU A 265 -7.49 -2.36 7.31
N ALA A 266 -6.92 -3.55 7.53
CA ALA A 266 -7.30 -4.44 8.64
C ALA A 266 -6.70 -3.97 9.97
N ASN A 267 -5.42 -3.61 9.97
CA ASN A 267 -4.68 -3.04 11.10
C ASN A 267 -4.00 -1.72 10.67
N PRO A 268 -4.63 -0.57 10.90
CA PRO A 268 -4.06 0.72 10.53
C PRO A 268 -2.74 1.07 11.23
N ALA A 269 -2.43 0.43 12.35
CA ALA A 269 -1.19 0.60 13.10
C ALA A 269 -0.04 -0.28 12.60
N LEU A 270 -0.26 -1.17 11.63
CA LEU A 270 0.71 -2.19 11.22
C LEU A 270 2.10 -1.62 10.88
N ALA A 271 2.14 -0.49 10.17
CA ALA A 271 3.42 0.16 9.84
C ALA A 271 4.13 0.71 11.09
N LEU A 272 3.38 1.31 12.01
CA LEU A 272 3.89 1.81 13.28
C LEU A 272 4.42 0.66 14.14
N GLU A 273 3.65 -0.42 14.28
CA GLU A 273 4.03 -1.63 15.04
C GLU A 273 5.29 -2.29 14.47
N TYR A 274 5.40 -2.37 13.15
CA TYR A 274 6.61 -2.89 12.50
C TYR A 274 7.84 -2.05 12.85
N LYS A 275 7.72 -0.71 12.78
CA LYS A 275 8.81 0.22 13.06
C LYS A 275 9.19 0.30 14.52
N GLN A 276 8.21 0.23 15.41
CA GLN A 276 8.43 0.25 16.86
C GLN A 276 8.86 -1.11 17.42
N GLY A 277 8.64 -2.19 16.68
CA GLY A 277 8.95 -3.55 17.11
C GLY A 277 7.95 -4.14 18.13
N THR A 278 6.91 -3.40 18.48
CA THR A 278 5.88 -3.83 19.48
C THR A 278 4.49 -3.47 18.96
N PRO A 279 3.49 -4.34 19.18
CA PRO A 279 2.10 -4.00 18.91
C PRO A 279 1.60 -2.91 19.85
N ILE A 280 0.66 -2.09 19.38
CA ILE A 280 -0.10 -1.19 20.27
C ILE A 280 -1.12 -1.98 21.08
N SER A 281 -1.52 -1.46 22.25
CA SER A 281 -2.54 -2.11 23.07
C SER A 281 -3.93 -2.07 22.42
N SER A 282 -4.81 -3.01 22.79
CA SER A 282 -6.20 -3.03 22.33
C SER A 282 -6.92 -1.73 22.64
N ASP A 283 -6.75 -1.17 23.83
CA ASP A 283 -7.37 0.10 24.22
C ASP A 283 -6.89 1.28 23.35
N GLU A 284 -5.60 1.32 23.06
CA GLU A 284 -5.02 2.34 22.17
C GLU A 284 -5.52 2.16 20.74
N MET A 285 -5.61 0.94 20.24
CA MET A 285 -6.18 0.61 18.95
C MET A 285 -7.64 1.07 18.86
N ALA A 286 -8.48 0.71 19.83
CA ALA A 286 -9.88 1.12 19.87
C ALA A 286 -10.04 2.64 19.87
N LYS A 287 -9.24 3.35 20.66
CA LYS A 287 -9.22 4.81 20.71
C LYS A 287 -8.84 5.42 19.36
N LYS A 288 -7.74 4.97 18.75
CA LYS A 288 -7.25 5.49 17.46
C LYS A 288 -8.21 5.16 16.31
N VAL A 289 -8.79 3.97 16.30
CA VAL A 289 -9.82 3.60 15.31
C VAL A 289 -11.09 4.44 15.49
N GLY A 290 -11.49 4.73 16.72
CA GLY A 290 -12.60 5.64 17.01
C GLY A 290 -12.35 7.05 16.46
N GLN A 291 -11.14 7.56 16.60
CA GLN A 291 -10.72 8.85 16.01
C GLN A 291 -10.74 8.79 14.48
N LEU A 292 -10.15 7.74 13.88
CA LEU A 292 -10.14 7.52 12.44
C LEU A 292 -11.57 7.45 11.87
N HIS A 293 -12.45 6.69 12.53
CA HIS A 293 -13.84 6.60 12.15
C HIS A 293 -14.53 7.96 12.17
N THR A 294 -14.37 8.72 13.26
CA THR A 294 -15.01 10.03 13.43
C THR A 294 -14.59 11.02 12.36
N GLU A 295 -13.28 11.08 12.03
CA GLU A 295 -12.79 11.98 10.98
C GLU A 295 -13.32 11.59 9.61
N VAL A 296 -13.20 10.30 9.27
CA VAL A 296 -13.64 9.80 7.98
C VAL A 296 -15.16 9.97 7.83
N PHE A 297 -15.92 9.70 8.88
CA PHE A 297 -17.37 9.87 8.90
C PHE A 297 -17.79 11.33 8.65
N ASN A 298 -17.21 12.25 9.42
CA ASN A 298 -17.53 13.69 9.32
C ASN A 298 -17.14 14.23 7.93
N ALA A 299 -15.94 13.89 7.44
CA ALA A 299 -15.51 14.31 6.11
C ALA A 299 -16.42 13.77 4.99
N TYR A 300 -16.88 12.52 5.07
CA TYR A 300 -17.84 12.01 4.10
C TYR A 300 -19.24 12.61 4.25
N GLN A 301 -19.66 12.93 5.46
CA GLN A 301 -20.94 13.60 5.69
C GLN A 301 -21.00 14.97 5.01
N GLU A 302 -19.90 15.73 5.03
CA GLU A 302 -19.75 17.00 4.33
C GLU A 302 -19.59 16.85 2.81
N LEU A 303 -18.84 15.85 2.37
CA LEU A 303 -18.42 15.67 0.99
C LEU A 303 -19.51 15.05 0.11
N LEU A 304 -20.32 14.12 0.67
CA LEU A 304 -21.26 13.30 -0.09
C LEU A 304 -22.63 13.99 -0.19
N GLN A 305 -23.16 14.08 -1.42
CA GLN A 305 -24.44 14.76 -1.71
C GLN A 305 -25.64 13.81 -1.76
N GLY A 306 -25.40 12.50 -1.72
CA GLY A 306 -26.45 11.46 -1.82
C GLY A 306 -27.10 11.09 -0.48
N GLY A 307 -26.91 11.92 0.57
CA GLY A 307 -27.54 11.74 1.87
C GLY A 307 -27.10 10.50 2.64
N GLU A 308 -27.94 10.10 3.60
CA GLU A 308 -27.64 9.01 4.55
C GLU A 308 -27.30 7.68 3.87
N ALA A 309 -28.00 7.33 2.79
CA ALA A 309 -27.78 6.06 2.09
C ALA A 309 -26.37 5.98 1.46
N GLN A 310 -25.90 7.07 0.85
CA GLN A 310 -24.56 7.13 0.27
C GLN A 310 -23.48 7.13 1.35
N LEU A 311 -23.68 7.87 2.44
CA LEU A 311 -22.80 7.88 3.61
C LEU A 311 -22.66 6.47 4.20
N LEU A 312 -23.77 5.80 4.46
CA LEU A 312 -23.75 4.43 5.00
C LEU A 312 -23.05 3.44 4.06
N MET A 313 -23.28 3.54 2.75
CA MET A 313 -22.58 2.70 1.77
C MET A 313 -21.07 2.90 1.88
N LYS A 314 -20.60 4.14 1.96
CA LYS A 314 -19.17 4.47 2.08
C LYS A 314 -18.60 3.98 3.40
N MET A 315 -19.31 4.19 4.51
CA MET A 315 -18.86 3.74 5.83
C MET A 315 -18.90 2.21 6.00
N LYS A 316 -19.73 1.49 5.28
CA LYS A 316 -19.65 0.01 5.22
C LYS A 316 -18.36 -0.47 4.57
N SER A 317 -17.91 0.19 3.50
CA SER A 317 -16.59 -0.10 2.90
C SER A 317 -15.44 0.18 3.88
N PHE A 318 -15.52 1.24 4.68
CA PHE A 318 -14.55 1.53 5.74
C PHE A 318 -14.38 0.34 6.71
N TRP A 319 -15.46 -0.34 7.10
CA TRP A 319 -15.45 -1.47 8.02
C TRP A 319 -15.18 -2.84 7.38
N GLU A 320 -15.04 -2.91 6.06
CA GLU A 320 -14.92 -4.20 5.36
C GLU A 320 -13.74 -5.02 5.83
N TYR A 321 -12.59 -4.39 5.98
CA TYR A 321 -11.35 -5.04 6.44
C TYR A 321 -11.01 -4.75 7.90
N LEU A 322 -11.41 -3.60 8.41
CA LEU A 322 -10.97 -3.05 9.68
C LEU A 322 -11.39 -3.92 10.86
N LEU A 323 -10.45 -4.18 11.78
CA LEU A 323 -10.65 -4.98 12.99
C LEU A 323 -11.37 -6.32 12.71
N PRO A 324 -10.80 -7.21 11.90
CA PRO A 324 -11.48 -8.43 11.45
C PRO A 324 -11.91 -9.34 12.60
N ASP A 325 -11.19 -9.32 13.71
CA ASP A 325 -11.42 -10.14 14.91
C ASP A 325 -12.37 -9.48 15.93
N GLY A 326 -12.90 -8.30 15.63
CA GLY A 326 -13.85 -7.60 16.49
C GLY A 326 -15.22 -8.28 16.60
N ASP A 327 -16.08 -7.79 17.49
CA ASP A 327 -17.41 -8.37 17.76
C ASP A 327 -18.19 -8.68 16.47
N ARG A 328 -18.44 -9.96 16.25
CA ARG A 328 -19.08 -10.47 15.03
C ARG A 328 -20.51 -9.96 14.82
N LYS A 329 -21.25 -9.75 15.94
CA LYS A 329 -22.63 -9.28 15.88
C LYS A 329 -22.68 -7.80 15.52
N ALA A 330 -21.81 -6.98 16.11
CA ALA A 330 -21.68 -5.56 15.79
C ALA A 330 -21.26 -5.36 14.33
N ARG A 331 -20.22 -6.08 13.86
CA ARG A 331 -19.78 -6.04 12.43
C ARG A 331 -20.92 -6.41 11.48
N LYS A 332 -21.67 -7.48 11.77
CA LYS A 332 -22.84 -7.88 10.96
C LYS A 332 -23.92 -6.80 10.94
N THR A 333 -24.15 -6.10 12.05
CA THR A 333 -25.11 -5.01 12.14
C THR A 333 -24.64 -3.82 11.31
N ILE A 334 -23.36 -3.43 11.39
CA ILE A 334 -22.77 -2.37 10.57
C ILE A 334 -23.02 -2.63 9.08
N HIS A 335 -22.75 -3.83 8.58
CA HIS A 335 -22.90 -4.15 7.17
C HIS A 335 -24.36 -4.26 6.69
N LYS A 336 -25.30 -4.64 7.56
CA LYS A 336 -26.69 -4.89 7.18
C LYS A 336 -27.61 -3.69 7.37
N THR A 337 -27.28 -2.78 8.29
CA THR A 337 -28.21 -1.66 8.59
C THR A 337 -28.38 -0.70 7.43
N SER A 338 -29.58 -0.15 7.32
CA SER A 338 -29.91 0.96 6.42
C SER A 338 -30.23 2.26 7.17
N LYS A 339 -30.12 2.25 8.51
CA LYS A 339 -30.41 3.39 9.40
C LYS A 339 -29.15 3.88 10.09
N LEU A 340 -28.88 5.17 10.07
CA LEU A 340 -27.70 5.79 10.65
C LEU A 340 -27.61 5.56 12.16
N ALA A 341 -28.71 5.69 12.91
CA ALA A 341 -28.72 5.45 14.35
C ALA A 341 -28.28 4.02 14.72
N ASN A 342 -28.74 3.01 13.95
CA ASN A 342 -28.34 1.63 14.19
C ASN A 342 -26.87 1.39 13.84
N TYR A 343 -26.38 2.08 12.79
CA TYR A 343 -24.96 2.06 12.41
C TYR A 343 -24.09 2.60 13.55
N GLN A 344 -24.42 3.81 14.06
CA GLN A 344 -23.68 4.45 15.16
C GLN A 344 -23.68 3.60 16.42
N SER A 345 -24.82 3.03 16.83
CA SER A 345 -24.89 2.11 17.96
C SER A 345 -24.02 0.85 17.77
N ALA A 346 -23.99 0.29 16.57
CA ALA A 346 -23.18 -0.88 16.27
C ALA A 346 -21.68 -0.55 16.28
N VAL A 347 -21.27 0.63 15.82
CA VAL A 347 -19.88 1.11 15.90
C VAL A 347 -19.47 1.30 17.34
N SER A 348 -20.29 1.94 18.18
CA SER A 348 -20.00 2.12 19.60
C SER A 348 -19.83 0.77 20.32
N ASN A 349 -20.69 -0.21 20.01
CA ASN A 349 -20.56 -1.55 20.57
C ASN A 349 -19.28 -2.25 20.11
N LEU A 350 -18.91 -2.12 18.83
CA LEU A 350 -17.68 -2.73 18.30
C LEU A 350 -16.44 -2.17 18.99
N LEU A 351 -16.36 -0.86 19.14
CA LEU A 351 -15.20 -0.18 19.76
C LEU A 351 -15.15 -0.39 21.27
N GLY A 352 -16.30 -0.55 21.94
CA GLY A 352 -16.37 -0.81 23.39
C GLY A 352 -16.02 -2.23 23.79
N THR A 353 -15.91 -3.16 22.83
CA THR A 353 -15.52 -4.56 23.07
C THR A 353 -14.08 -4.87 22.65
N TYR A 354 -13.37 -3.91 22.14
CA TYR A 354 -12.00 -4.05 21.66
C TYR A 354 -11.01 -3.51 22.68
#